data_c2eef333dd76462e43daff47b382d498
#
_entry.id   c2eef333dd76462e43daff47b382d498
#
_cell.length_a   1.000
_cell.length_b   1.000
_cell.length_c   1.000
_cell.angle_alpha   90.00
_cell.angle_beta   90.00
_cell.angle_gamma   90.00
#
_symmetry.space_group_name_H-M   'P 1'
#
loop_
_entity.id
_entity.type
_entity.pdbx_description
1 polymer ?
#
loop_
_entity_poly.entity_id
_entity_poly.type
_entity_poly.pdbx_seq_one_letter_code
_entity_poly.pdbx_strand_id
1 'polypeptide(L)' 'MTKQDFELIARVLETVRYSADHEAIAERFADALARVNPRFDRARFLKAAGLPVAVRA' A
#
# COMPACT_ATOMS: atom_id res chain seq x y z
N MET A 1 8.94 -5.42 -10.63
CA MET A 1 8.84 -5.77 -9.22
C MET A 1 8.04 -7.04 -9.05
N THR A 2 8.40 -7.82 -8.07
CA THR A 2 7.70 -9.06 -7.77
C THR A 2 6.68 -8.82 -6.66
N LYS A 3 5.86 -9.85 -6.42
CA LYS A 3 4.92 -9.81 -5.31
C LYS A 3 5.65 -9.60 -3.99
N GLN A 4 6.83 -10.21 -3.85
CA GLN A 4 7.60 -10.05 -2.62
C GLN A 4 8.06 -8.63 -2.42
N ASP A 5 8.38 -7.94 -3.50
CA ASP A 5 8.79 -6.55 -3.40
C ASP A 5 7.64 -5.68 -2.91
N PHE A 6 6.45 -5.91 -3.43
CA PHE A 6 5.28 -5.18 -2.96
C PHE A 6 5.03 -5.44 -1.48
N GLU A 7 5.19 -6.69 -1.06
CA GLU A 7 4.97 -7.04 0.33
C GLU A 7 6.00 -6.42 1.24
N LEU A 8 7.24 -6.31 0.77
CA LEU A 8 8.28 -5.68 1.54
C LEU A 8 7.99 -4.19 1.74
N ILE A 9 7.59 -3.52 0.68
CA ILE A 9 7.25 -2.10 0.76
C ILE A 9 6.08 -1.91 1.73
N ALA A 10 5.06 -2.76 1.62
CA ALA A 10 3.91 -2.65 2.50
C ALA A 10 4.30 -2.87 3.96
N ARG A 11 5.19 -3.80 4.21
CA ARG A 11 5.64 -4.06 5.56
C ARG A 11 6.40 -2.88 6.14
N VAL A 12 7.24 -2.25 5.35
CA VAL A 12 7.95 -1.06 5.80
C VAL A 12 6.97 0.05 6.13
N LEU A 13 5.96 0.23 5.29
CA LEU A 13 4.94 1.24 5.55
C LEU A 13 4.17 0.95 6.82
N GLU A 14 3.94 -0.33 7.11
CA GLU A 14 3.23 -0.69 8.33
C GLU A 14 4.00 -0.27 9.57
N THR A 15 5.32 -0.25 9.51
CA THR A 15 6.11 0.13 10.67
C THR A 15 5.95 1.59 11.05
N VAL A 16 5.44 2.40 10.14
CA VAL A 16 5.21 3.82 10.40
C VAL A 16 3.72 4.14 10.39
N ARG A 17 2.88 3.16 10.67
CA ARG A 17 1.44 3.33 10.54
C ARG A 17 0.84 4.35 11.50
N TYR A 18 1.57 4.73 12.52
CA TYR A 18 1.09 5.74 13.44
C TYR A 18 1.52 7.14 13.05
N SER A 19 2.25 7.28 11.96
CA SER A 19 2.64 8.59 11.47
C SER A 19 1.42 9.30 10.91
N ALA A 20 1.36 10.61 11.08
CA ALA A 20 0.24 11.38 10.58
C ALA A 20 0.11 11.29 9.06
N ASP A 21 1.23 11.09 8.36
CA ASP A 21 1.22 11.05 6.91
C ASP A 21 1.16 9.65 6.34
N HIS A 22 0.99 8.65 7.18
CA HIS A 22 1.06 7.26 6.74
C HIS A 22 0.08 6.96 5.60
N GLU A 23 -1.15 7.39 5.75
CA GLU A 23 -2.17 7.11 4.74
C GLU A 23 -1.81 7.76 3.41
N ALA A 24 -1.39 9.01 3.45
CA ALA A 24 -1.04 9.71 2.22
C ALA A 24 0.14 9.06 1.53
N ILE A 25 1.15 8.67 2.30
CA ILE A 25 2.33 8.04 1.75
C ILE A 25 1.97 6.70 1.12
N ALA A 26 1.19 5.90 1.83
CA ALA A 26 0.81 4.59 1.32
C ALA A 26 -0.01 4.70 0.04
N GLU A 27 -0.91 5.67 -0.02
CA GLU A 27 -1.71 5.86 -1.22
C GLU A 27 -0.88 6.32 -2.40
N ARG A 28 0.12 7.16 -2.17
CA ARG A 28 1.01 7.57 -3.24
C ARG A 28 1.82 6.42 -3.78
N PHE A 29 2.30 5.55 -2.89
CA PHE A 29 2.97 4.34 -3.33
C PHE A 29 2.03 3.46 -4.14
N ALA A 30 0.81 3.28 -3.67
CA ALA A 30 -0.16 2.44 -4.37
C ALA A 30 -0.46 3.00 -5.76
N ASP A 31 -0.60 4.30 -5.87
CA ASP A 31 -0.87 4.92 -7.16
C ASP A 31 0.30 4.72 -8.12
N ALA A 32 1.52 4.92 -7.62
CA ALA A 32 2.71 4.76 -8.46
C ALA A 32 2.88 3.32 -8.91
N LEU A 33 2.67 2.37 -8.00
CA LEU A 33 2.83 0.97 -8.33
C LEU A 33 1.77 0.52 -9.33
N ALA A 34 0.57 1.04 -9.21
CA ALA A 34 -0.49 0.70 -10.14
C ALA A 34 -0.19 1.19 -11.55
N ARG A 35 0.56 2.27 -11.67
CA ARG A 35 0.93 2.78 -12.99
C ARG A 35 1.90 1.89 -13.71
N VAL A 36 2.84 1.31 -12.97
CA VAL A 36 3.87 0.47 -13.58
C VAL A 36 3.44 -0.98 -13.67
N ASN A 37 2.40 -1.37 -12.96
CA ASN A 37 1.94 -2.74 -12.97
C ASN A 37 0.42 -2.77 -13.00
N PRO A 38 -0.18 -3.00 -14.18
CA PRO A 38 -1.64 -2.97 -14.29
C PRO A 38 -2.34 -4.07 -13.50
N ARG A 39 -1.60 -5.08 -13.06
CA ARG A 39 -2.18 -6.14 -12.23
C ARG A 39 -2.01 -5.90 -10.75
N PHE A 40 -1.47 -4.76 -10.39
CA PHE A 40 -1.24 -4.44 -9.00
C PHE A 40 -2.56 -4.37 -8.23
N ASP A 41 -2.60 -5.08 -7.11
CA ASP A 41 -3.80 -5.09 -6.26
C ASP A 41 -3.65 -4.01 -5.19
N ARG A 42 -4.21 -2.86 -5.50
CA ARG A 42 -4.10 -1.69 -4.65
C ARG A 42 -4.70 -1.93 -3.26
N ALA A 43 -5.86 -2.56 -3.20
CA ALA A 43 -6.53 -2.78 -1.92
C ALA A 43 -5.72 -3.70 -1.03
N ARG A 44 -5.16 -4.75 -1.62
CA ARG A 44 -4.35 -5.69 -0.86
C ARG A 44 -3.08 -5.04 -0.33
N PHE A 45 -2.48 -4.20 -1.16
CA PHE A 45 -1.28 -3.48 -0.76
C PHE A 45 -1.56 -2.55 0.41
N LEU A 46 -2.63 -1.78 0.33
CA LEU A 46 -2.98 -0.83 1.38
C LEU A 46 -3.31 -1.55 2.68
N LYS A 47 -3.99 -2.68 2.59
CA LYS A 47 -4.29 -3.47 3.78
C LYS A 47 -3.01 -3.97 4.42
N ALA A 48 -2.08 -4.46 3.62
CA ALA A 48 -0.81 -4.94 4.15
C ALA A 48 0.02 -3.81 4.74
N ALA A 49 -0.15 -2.60 4.24
CA ALA A 49 0.55 -1.44 4.76
C ALA A 49 -0.05 -0.92 6.06
N GLY A 50 -1.10 -1.56 6.56
CA GLY A 50 -1.67 -1.18 7.83
C GLY A 50 -2.83 -0.21 7.74
N LEU A 51 -3.32 0.07 6.54
CA LEU A 51 -4.47 0.95 6.38
C LEU A 51 -5.76 0.15 6.41
N PRO A 52 -6.80 0.72 6.99
CA PRO A 52 -8.11 0.08 6.91
C PRO A 52 -8.54 0.16 5.46
N VAL A 53 -8.79 -0.99 4.88
CA VAL A 53 -9.34 -1.03 3.55
C VAL A 53 -10.79 -0.72 3.72
N ALA A 54 -11.15 0.47 3.46
CA ALA A 54 -12.50 0.87 3.63
C ALA A 54 -13.27 0.22 2.53
N VAL A 55 -13.95 -0.76 2.90
CA VAL A 55 -14.82 -1.38 1.96
C VAL A 55 -16.03 -0.51 1.92
N ARG A 56 -16.16 0.19 0.90
CA ARG A 56 -17.28 0.99 0.76
C ARG A 56 -18.35 0.16 0.35
N ALA A 57 -19.28 0.13 1.15
CA ALA A 57 -20.43 -0.69 0.84
C ALA A 57 -21.00 -0.27 -0.46
#